data_865d3678dff2c4861abfda698eae64fb
#
_entry.id   865d3678dff2c4861abfda698eae64fb
#
_cell.length_a   1.000
_cell.length_b   1.000
_cell.length_c   1.000
_cell.angle_alpha   90.00
_cell.angle_beta   90.00
_cell.angle_gamma   90.00
#
_symmetry.space_group_name_H-M   'P 1'
#
loop_
_entity.id
_entity.type
_entity.pdbx_description
1 polymer ?
#
loop_
_entity_poly.entity_id
_entity_poly.type
_entity_poly.pdbx_seq_one_letter_code
_entity_poly.pdbx_strand_id
1 'polypeptide(L)'
;MKVVFMGTPDFSVGTLEALVEAGYEITGVVTQPDKPKGRGKQMMPTPVKEAAEKHGLPVYQPRRVRDAEAIEEIRKMEPDVIVVVAFGQIIPKEILDMPKYGCINVHASLLPAYRGAAPIQWAVMNGDEVSGVTTVSYTHLTLPT
;
A
#
# COMPACT_ATOMS: atom_id res chain seq x y z
N MET A 1 3.01 -10.42 -15.69
CA MET A 1 3.77 -9.71 -14.65
C MET A 1 3.05 -9.87 -13.30
N LYS A 2 3.78 -10.36 -12.32
CA LYS A 2 3.21 -10.59 -10.98
C LYS A 2 3.32 -9.33 -10.13
N VAL A 3 2.19 -8.88 -9.59
CA VAL A 3 2.09 -7.67 -8.78
C VAL A 3 1.76 -8.05 -7.35
N VAL A 4 2.49 -7.49 -6.40
CA VAL A 4 2.12 -7.50 -4.99
C VAL A 4 1.65 -6.10 -4.64
N PHE A 5 0.46 -6.00 -4.05
CA PHE A 5 -0.12 -4.72 -3.65
C PHE A 5 -0.01 -4.58 -2.13
N MET A 6 0.42 -3.41 -1.67
CA MET A 6 0.53 -3.11 -0.25
C MET A 6 -0.22 -1.81 0.05
N GLY A 7 -1.28 -1.90 0.83
CA GLY A 7 -2.09 -0.74 1.16
C GLY A 7 -3.09 -1.03 2.27
N THR A 8 -3.73 0.00 2.81
CA THR A 8 -4.61 -0.17 3.97
C THR A 8 -5.92 0.60 3.87
N PRO A 9 -5.96 1.95 3.73
CA PRO A 9 -7.20 2.71 3.84
C PRO A 9 -8.03 2.71 2.55
N ASP A 10 -9.19 3.33 2.60
CA ASP A 10 -10.08 3.53 1.45
C ASP A 10 -9.37 4.14 0.25
N PHE A 11 -8.48 5.09 0.50
CA PHE A 11 -7.70 5.74 -0.56
C PHE A 11 -6.96 4.72 -1.43
N SER A 12 -6.50 3.63 -0.83
CA SER A 12 -5.71 2.60 -1.53
C SER A 12 -6.58 1.69 -2.41
N VAL A 13 -7.86 1.58 -2.11
CA VAL A 13 -8.78 0.66 -2.81
C VAL A 13 -8.89 0.97 -4.31
N GLY A 14 -8.95 2.25 -4.65
CA GLY A 14 -9.07 2.66 -6.06
C GLY A 14 -7.92 2.15 -6.93
N THR A 15 -6.70 2.19 -6.41
CA THR A 15 -5.54 1.69 -7.14
C THR A 15 -5.57 0.17 -7.28
N LEU A 16 -5.98 -0.53 -6.21
CA LEU A 16 -6.13 -2.00 -6.27
C LEU A 16 -7.16 -2.39 -7.32
N GLU A 17 -8.33 -1.72 -7.32
CA GLU A 17 -9.39 -1.98 -8.30
C GLU A 17 -8.89 -1.73 -9.74
N ALA A 18 -8.13 -0.66 -9.95
CA ALA A 18 -7.57 -0.34 -11.26
C ALA A 18 -6.60 -1.42 -11.74
N LEU A 19 -5.79 -1.98 -10.84
CA LEU A 19 -4.87 -3.06 -11.18
C LEU A 19 -5.63 -4.34 -11.56
N VAL A 20 -6.71 -4.64 -10.85
CA VAL A 20 -7.56 -5.80 -11.15
C VAL A 20 -8.21 -5.62 -12.53
N GLU A 21 -8.79 -4.46 -12.80
CA GLU A 21 -9.44 -4.16 -14.09
C GLU A 21 -8.47 -4.22 -15.26
N ALA A 22 -7.22 -3.81 -15.03
CA ALA A 22 -6.18 -3.85 -16.06
C ALA A 22 -5.69 -5.27 -16.37
N GLY A 23 -6.13 -6.27 -15.60
CA GLY A 23 -5.79 -7.66 -15.86
C GLY A 23 -4.43 -8.11 -15.31
N TYR A 24 -3.84 -7.36 -14.41
CA TYR A 24 -2.58 -7.77 -13.79
C TYR A 24 -2.78 -8.97 -12.86
N GLU A 25 -1.78 -9.86 -12.85
CA GLU A 25 -1.77 -10.99 -11.93
C GLU A 25 -1.33 -10.51 -10.55
N ILE A 26 -2.27 -10.37 -9.63
CA ILE A 26 -1.99 -9.94 -8.27
C ILE A 26 -1.77 -11.18 -7.42
N THR A 27 -0.51 -11.44 -7.06
CA THR A 27 -0.14 -12.66 -6.33
C THR A 27 -0.29 -12.52 -4.82
N GLY A 28 -0.47 -11.30 -4.33
CA GLY A 28 -0.72 -11.07 -2.92
C GLY A 28 -1.11 -9.62 -2.65
N VAL A 29 -1.96 -9.46 -1.65
CA VAL A 29 -2.36 -8.15 -1.13
C VAL A 29 -1.94 -8.10 0.33
N VAL A 30 -1.03 -7.19 0.64
CA VAL A 30 -0.50 -7.00 1.99
C VAL A 30 -1.17 -5.79 2.60
N THR A 31 -1.78 -5.95 3.74
CA THR A 31 -2.52 -4.88 4.40
C THR A 31 -2.32 -4.99 5.91
N GLN A 32 -2.64 -3.92 6.64
CA GLN A 32 -2.52 -3.90 8.10
C GLN A 32 -3.47 -4.92 8.74
N PRO A 33 -3.13 -5.42 9.94
CA PRO A 33 -4.04 -6.29 10.68
C PRO A 33 -5.38 -5.64 10.95
N ASP A 34 -6.41 -6.48 11.12
CA ASP A 34 -7.73 -6.01 11.53
C ASP A 34 -7.61 -5.21 12.83
N LYS A 35 -8.41 -4.16 12.97
CA LYS A 35 -8.40 -3.30 14.15
C LYS A 35 -9.76 -3.25 14.81
N PRO A 36 -9.81 -3.11 16.15
CA PRO A 36 -11.08 -2.90 16.84
C PRO A 36 -11.66 -1.55 16.44
N LYS A 37 -12.94 -1.53 16.07
CA LYS A 37 -13.69 -0.31 15.73
C LYS A 37 -15.02 -0.27 16.48
N GLY A 38 -15.41 0.93 16.86
CA GLY A 38 -16.71 1.20 17.44
C GLY A 38 -16.89 0.72 18.87
N ARG A 39 -18.12 0.84 19.35
CA ARG A 39 -18.52 0.34 20.67
C ARG A 39 -18.55 -1.18 20.63
N GLY A 40 -17.94 -1.83 21.61
CA GLY A 40 -17.85 -3.28 21.66
C GLY A 40 -16.59 -3.85 21.03
N LYS A 41 -15.74 -3.00 20.44
CA LYS A 41 -14.41 -3.37 19.92
C LYS A 41 -14.40 -4.58 19.00
N GLN A 42 -15.37 -4.64 18.08
CA GLN A 42 -15.35 -5.68 17.03
C GLN A 42 -14.15 -5.46 16.12
N MET A 43 -13.48 -6.55 15.81
CA MET A 43 -12.35 -6.51 14.87
C MET A 43 -12.88 -6.28 13.45
N MET A 44 -12.42 -5.20 12.83
CA MET A 44 -12.84 -4.84 11.47
C MET A 44 -11.69 -4.99 10.50
N PRO A 45 -11.93 -5.57 9.32
CA PRO A 45 -10.91 -5.64 8.28
C PRO A 45 -10.61 -4.26 7.72
N THR A 46 -9.42 -4.12 7.14
CA THR A 46 -9.09 -2.89 6.41
C THR A 46 -9.92 -2.79 5.13
N PRO A 47 -10.15 -1.59 4.59
CA PRO A 47 -10.82 -1.44 3.30
C PRO A 47 -10.13 -2.21 2.17
N VAL A 48 -8.80 -2.26 2.18
CA VAL A 48 -8.04 -3.02 1.18
C VAL A 48 -8.28 -4.52 1.31
N LYS A 49 -8.37 -5.04 2.54
CA LYS A 49 -8.69 -6.46 2.75
C LYS A 49 -10.06 -6.79 2.18
N GLU A 50 -11.06 -5.96 2.45
CA GLU A 50 -12.41 -6.18 1.93
C GLU A 50 -12.43 -6.20 0.40
N ALA A 51 -11.73 -5.27 -0.24
CA ALA A 51 -11.64 -5.22 -1.69
C ALA A 51 -10.92 -6.44 -2.25
N ALA A 52 -9.82 -6.87 -1.62
CA ALA A 52 -9.08 -8.05 -2.05
C ALA A 52 -9.92 -9.32 -1.94
N GLU A 53 -10.66 -9.49 -0.85
CA GLU A 53 -11.53 -10.66 -0.66
C GLU A 53 -12.66 -10.69 -1.70
N LYS A 54 -13.20 -9.53 -2.04
CA LYS A 54 -14.22 -9.40 -3.08
C LYS A 54 -13.74 -9.93 -4.42
N HIS A 55 -12.47 -9.76 -4.72
CA HIS A 55 -11.86 -10.23 -5.98
C HIS A 55 -11.19 -11.59 -5.85
N GLY A 56 -11.30 -12.25 -4.71
CA GLY A 56 -10.69 -13.56 -4.50
C GLY A 56 -9.18 -13.54 -4.44
N LEU A 57 -8.57 -12.41 -4.07
CA LEU A 57 -7.12 -12.26 -4.02
C LEU A 57 -6.55 -12.73 -2.68
N PRO A 58 -5.34 -13.32 -2.66
CA PRO A 58 -4.70 -13.70 -1.41
C PRO A 58 -4.38 -12.48 -0.56
N VAL A 59 -4.71 -12.54 0.73
CA VAL A 59 -4.48 -11.44 1.68
C VAL A 59 -3.47 -11.88 2.74
N TYR A 60 -2.51 -11.01 3.03
CA TYR A 60 -1.53 -11.23 4.06
C TYR A 60 -1.50 -9.99 4.98
N GLN A 61 -1.61 -10.22 6.29
CA GLN A 61 -1.74 -9.15 7.28
C GLN A 61 -0.63 -9.25 8.34
N PRO A 62 0.62 -8.96 7.96
CA PRO A 62 1.72 -9.06 8.91
C PRO A 62 1.64 -7.96 9.96
N ARG A 63 1.90 -8.33 11.22
CA ARG A 63 1.97 -7.36 12.29
C ARG A 63 3.13 -6.39 12.08
N ARG A 64 4.26 -6.93 11.63
CA ARG A 64 5.46 -6.15 11.30
C ARG A 64 6.05 -6.68 10.01
N VAL A 65 5.96 -5.88 8.97
CA VAL A 65 6.46 -6.27 7.65
C VAL A 65 7.99 -6.42 7.62
N ARG A 66 8.69 -5.82 8.58
CA ARG A 66 10.15 -5.92 8.71
C ARG A 66 10.63 -7.25 9.30
N ASP A 67 9.74 -8.06 9.86
CA ASP A 67 10.11 -9.35 10.42
C ASP A 67 10.54 -10.32 9.30
N ALA A 68 11.52 -11.17 9.60
CA ALA A 68 12.05 -12.13 8.63
C ALA A 68 10.95 -13.02 8.04
N GLU A 69 9.99 -13.44 8.86
CA GLU A 69 8.85 -14.25 8.41
C GLU A 69 8.02 -13.50 7.36
N ALA A 70 7.74 -12.22 7.61
CA ALA A 70 6.97 -11.40 6.69
C ALA A 70 7.71 -11.22 5.36
N ILE A 71 9.00 -10.96 5.42
CA ILE A 71 9.83 -10.81 4.23
C ILE A 71 9.78 -12.08 3.38
N GLU A 72 9.88 -13.26 4.00
CA GLU A 72 9.81 -14.53 3.29
C GLU A 72 8.43 -14.80 2.70
N GLU A 73 7.35 -14.46 3.40
CA GLU A 73 6.00 -14.61 2.86
C GLU A 73 5.81 -13.77 1.61
N ILE A 74 6.31 -12.54 1.61
CA ILE A 74 6.22 -11.66 0.44
C ILE A 74 7.12 -12.19 -0.69
N ARG A 75 8.28 -12.75 -0.36
CA ARG A 75 9.17 -13.37 -1.35
C ARG A 75 8.48 -14.53 -2.08
N LYS A 76 7.69 -15.32 -1.36
CA LYS A 76 6.93 -16.43 -1.95
C LYS A 76 5.88 -15.96 -2.94
N MET A 77 5.45 -14.71 -2.87
CA MET A 77 4.52 -14.14 -3.83
C MET A 77 5.20 -13.82 -5.17
N GLU A 78 6.53 -13.89 -5.22
CA GLU A 78 7.34 -13.67 -6.41
C GLU A 78 7.03 -12.36 -7.14
N PRO A 79 7.09 -11.21 -6.44
CA PRO A 79 6.69 -9.95 -7.07
C PRO A 79 7.65 -9.54 -8.19
N ASP A 80 7.10 -9.22 -9.36
CA ASP A 80 7.84 -8.51 -10.41
C ASP A 80 7.84 -7.02 -10.11
N VAL A 81 6.75 -6.53 -9.52
CA VAL A 81 6.62 -5.15 -9.06
C VAL A 81 5.79 -5.14 -7.78
N ILE A 82 6.11 -4.24 -6.86
CA ILE A 82 5.30 -3.99 -5.67
C ILE A 82 4.71 -2.59 -5.79
N VAL A 83 3.38 -2.50 -5.66
CA VAL A 83 2.67 -1.22 -5.68
C VAL A 83 2.25 -0.91 -4.26
N VAL A 84 2.72 0.22 -3.72
CA VAL A 84 2.45 0.64 -2.34
C VAL A 84 1.57 1.88 -2.34
N VAL A 85 0.46 1.82 -1.63
CA VAL A 85 -0.45 2.96 -1.49
C VAL A 85 -0.90 3.03 -0.03
N ALA A 86 -0.29 3.92 0.75
CA ALA A 86 -0.66 4.13 2.16
C ALA A 86 -0.71 2.83 2.95
N PHE A 87 0.40 2.10 2.97
CA PHE A 87 0.46 0.82 3.68
C PHE A 87 0.40 0.99 5.21
N GLY A 88 1.11 1.98 5.73
CA GLY A 88 1.07 2.27 7.17
C GLY A 88 2.21 1.69 7.98
N GLN A 89 3.16 1.03 7.35
CA GLN A 89 4.40 0.58 7.99
C GLN A 89 5.58 0.96 7.10
N ILE A 90 6.75 1.12 7.72
CA ILE A 90 7.98 1.37 6.97
C ILE A 90 8.38 0.06 6.31
N ILE A 91 8.62 0.12 5.00
CA ILE A 91 8.99 -1.06 4.22
C ILE A 91 10.52 -1.24 4.25
N PRO A 92 11.01 -2.39 4.71
CA PRO A 92 12.45 -2.61 4.79
C PRO A 92 13.09 -2.74 3.41
N LYS A 93 14.38 -2.46 3.35
CA LYS A 93 15.15 -2.49 2.10
C LYS A 93 15.04 -3.85 1.39
N GLU A 94 15.02 -4.95 2.13
CA GLU A 94 14.92 -6.30 1.58
C GLU A 94 13.66 -6.46 0.72
N ILE A 95 12.57 -5.83 1.11
CA ILE A 95 11.33 -5.86 0.32
C ILE A 95 11.43 -4.88 -0.86
N LEU A 96 12.01 -3.71 -0.63
CA LEU A 96 12.15 -2.71 -1.70
C LEU A 96 13.02 -3.22 -2.86
N ASP A 97 14.04 -4.00 -2.55
CA ASP A 97 14.98 -4.53 -3.54
C ASP A 97 14.54 -5.87 -4.15
N MET A 98 13.50 -6.47 -3.60
CA MET A 98 13.04 -7.81 -3.99
C MET A 98 12.47 -7.87 -5.42
N PRO A 99 11.59 -6.93 -5.82
CA PRO A 99 10.94 -7.04 -7.13
C PRO A 99 11.88 -6.69 -8.27
N LYS A 100 11.74 -7.42 -9.37
CA LYS A 100 12.55 -7.21 -10.57
C LYS A 100 12.45 -5.76 -11.09
N TYR A 101 11.25 -5.19 -11.04
CA TYR A 101 10.99 -3.83 -11.53
C TYR A 101 10.83 -2.81 -10.40
N GLY A 102 11.17 -3.19 -9.15
CA GLY A 102 11.15 -2.27 -8.02
C GLY A 102 9.80 -2.06 -7.39
N CYS A 103 9.75 -1.09 -6.49
CA CYS A 103 8.54 -0.70 -5.78
C CYS A 103 8.08 0.67 -6.25
N ILE A 104 6.77 0.80 -6.44
CA ILE A 104 6.14 2.05 -6.84
C ILE A 104 5.23 2.52 -5.71
N ASN A 105 5.40 3.76 -5.26
CA ASN A 105 4.53 4.35 -4.25
C ASN A 105 3.60 5.36 -4.90
N VAL A 106 2.30 5.20 -4.64
CA VAL A 106 1.29 6.17 -5.08
C VAL A 106 1.05 7.12 -3.91
N HIS A 107 1.50 8.35 -4.03
CA HIS A 107 1.44 9.35 -2.98
C HIS A 107 0.31 10.35 -3.25
N ALA A 108 -0.49 10.63 -2.22
CA ALA A 108 -1.70 11.47 -2.35
C ALA A 108 -1.40 12.95 -2.29
N SER A 109 -0.45 13.41 -3.11
CA SER A 109 -0.13 14.83 -3.28
C SER A 109 0.57 15.05 -4.62
N LEU A 110 0.67 16.32 -5.02
CA LEU A 110 1.52 16.72 -6.14
C LEU A 110 2.91 16.99 -5.56
N LEU A 111 3.82 16.02 -5.64
CA LEU A 111 5.17 16.17 -5.14
C LEU A 111 5.90 17.29 -5.89
N PRO A 112 6.80 18.08 -5.24
CA PRO A 112 7.35 17.87 -3.90
C PRO A 112 6.47 18.37 -2.73
N ALA A 113 5.25 18.82 -2.98
CA ALA A 113 4.36 19.26 -1.91
C ALA A 113 3.94 18.08 -1.02
N TYR A 114 3.89 18.31 0.29
CA TYR A 114 3.38 17.35 1.29
C TYR A 114 4.05 15.98 1.24
N ARG A 115 5.38 15.96 1.19
CA ARG A 115 6.13 14.72 1.39
C ARG A 115 5.86 14.17 2.78
N GLY A 116 5.82 12.82 2.88
CA GLY A 116 5.60 12.16 4.17
C GLY A 116 4.14 11.86 4.44
N ALA A 117 3.76 11.90 5.71
CA ALA A 117 2.44 11.46 6.18
C ALA A 117 1.34 12.48 5.95
N ALA A 118 0.11 11.99 5.80
CA ALA A 118 -1.13 12.78 5.78
C ALA A 118 -1.19 13.91 4.73
N PRO A 119 -0.82 13.64 3.45
CA PRO A 119 -0.81 14.72 2.44
C PRO A 119 -2.20 15.30 2.15
N ILE A 120 -3.25 14.49 2.18
CA ILE A 120 -4.62 14.95 1.94
C ILE A 120 -5.03 15.93 3.03
N GLN A 121 -4.79 15.59 4.30
CA GLN A 121 -5.13 16.41 5.44
C GLN A 121 -4.39 17.75 5.39
N TRP A 122 -3.11 17.75 5.05
CA TRP A 122 -2.33 18.98 4.94
C TRP A 122 -2.83 19.87 3.80
N ALA A 123 -3.22 19.30 2.66
CA ALA A 123 -3.77 20.06 1.55
C ALA A 123 -5.07 20.77 1.95
N VAL A 124 -5.95 20.08 2.67
CA VAL A 124 -7.20 20.65 3.16
C VAL A 124 -6.93 21.73 4.21
N MET A 125 -6.04 21.48 5.16
CA MET A 125 -5.70 22.44 6.20
C MET A 125 -5.09 23.72 5.65
N ASN A 126 -4.32 23.64 4.58
CA ASN A 126 -3.68 24.79 3.93
C ASN A 126 -4.60 25.48 2.91
N GLY A 127 -5.80 24.96 2.66
CA GLY A 127 -6.74 25.56 1.74
C GLY A 127 -6.31 25.48 0.27
N ASP A 128 -5.57 24.42 -0.09
CA ASP A 128 -5.11 24.26 -1.47
C ASP A 128 -6.28 24.10 -2.44
N GLU A 129 -6.23 24.87 -3.53
CA GLU A 129 -7.25 24.77 -4.58
C GLU A 129 -7.04 23.57 -5.47
N VAL A 130 -5.79 23.10 -5.61
CA VAL A 130 -5.41 21.96 -6.44
C VAL A 130 -4.62 20.97 -5.61
N SER A 131 -5.00 19.72 -5.69
CA SER A 131 -4.24 18.60 -5.13
C SER A 131 -4.29 17.44 -6.12
N GLY A 132 -3.50 16.41 -5.88
CA GLY A 132 -3.47 15.27 -6.79
C GLY A 132 -2.73 14.08 -6.22
N VAL A 133 -2.35 13.18 -7.11
CA VAL A 133 -1.65 11.94 -6.76
C VAL A 133 -0.37 11.87 -7.57
N THR A 134 0.73 11.53 -6.90
CA THR A 134 2.02 11.35 -7.56
C THR A 134 2.48 9.90 -7.37
N THR A 135 3.01 9.30 -8.44
CA THR A 135 3.59 7.97 -8.38
C THR A 135 5.12 8.10 -8.30
N VAL A 136 5.73 7.42 -7.35
CA VAL A 136 7.17 7.53 -7.07
C VAL A 136 7.78 6.14 -6.97
N SER A 137 8.97 5.97 -7.58
CA SER A 137 9.74 4.76 -7.40
C SER A 137 10.59 4.88 -6.14
N TYR A 138 10.59 3.83 -5.32
CA TYR A 138 11.39 3.77 -4.11
C TYR A 138 12.88 3.61 -4.35
N THR A 139 13.29 3.28 -5.57
CA THR A 139 14.70 2.98 -5.87
C THR A 139 15.64 4.15 -5.62
N HIS A 140 15.13 5.38 -5.72
CA HIS A 140 15.96 6.59 -5.62
C HIS A 140 15.39 7.65 -4.69
N LEU A 141 14.26 7.38 -4.03
CA LEU A 141 13.62 8.38 -3.20
C LEU A 141 13.13 7.77 -1.89
N THR A 142 13.70 8.24 -0.78
CA THR A 142 13.20 7.91 0.55
C THR A 142 12.17 8.98 0.92
N LEU A 143 10.91 8.56 1.05
CA LEU A 143 9.85 9.47 1.50
C LEU A 143 9.89 9.58 3.01
N PRO A 144 9.88 10.81 3.58
CA PRO A 144 9.76 10.97 5.03
C PRO A 144 8.44 10.38 5.52
N THR A 145 8.50 9.71 6.63
CA THR A 145 7.32 9.14 7.28
C THR A 145 6.70 10.10 8.27
#